data_3d416f504e772ad9392742b43dfaccc7
#
_entry.id   3d416f504e772ad9392742b43dfaccc7
#
_cell.length_a   1.000
_cell.length_b   1.000
_cell.length_c   1.000
_cell.angle_alpha   90.00
_cell.angle_beta   90.00
_cell.angle_gamma   90.00
#
_symmetry.space_group_name_H-M   'P 1'
#
loop_
_entity.id
_entity.type
_entity.pdbx_description
1 polymer ?
#
loop_
_entity_poly.entity_id
_entity_poly.type
_entity_poly.pdbx_seq_one_letter_code
_entity_poly.pdbx_strand_id
1 'polypeptide(L)'
;DPVEGSTLASTAMIQHEIDVPLHVLARKIGAEKAARAWRRSARAVEDLRLRVERLGINCAMTAKQALYLAGNEYGSRALQTEAQTRHEAGIAADYLNAAALQDRFGLSRTGAIVSDFSASANPAQMTAGLLRAAMARGAELVSPVEVTDVEERGETVILATSEGRLLTAGHVVFCTGYEFLKVMESPVHRIISTWALASRPDMARPGWLDGFLVWEASDPYLYFRTASGGRTVSYTHLTLPTKRI
;
A
#
# COMPACT_ATOMS: atom_id res chain seq x y z
N ASP A 1 8.22 20.21 -0.67
CA ASP A 1 9.22 19.74 0.32
C ASP A 1 9.03 18.25 0.61
N PRO A 2 10.11 17.54 0.95
CA PRO A 2 10.03 16.12 1.27
C PRO A 2 9.03 15.85 2.40
N VAL A 3 8.24 14.77 2.25
CA VAL A 3 7.27 14.30 3.26
C VAL A 3 6.03 15.20 3.44
N GLU A 4 5.89 16.29 2.73
CA GLU A 4 4.71 17.18 2.84
C GLU A 4 3.54 16.79 1.92
N GLY A 5 3.77 15.89 0.97
CA GLY A 5 2.76 15.42 0.02
C GLY A 5 1.93 14.22 0.52
N SER A 6 1.50 13.39 -0.43
CA SER A 6 0.65 12.21 -0.20
C SER A 6 1.26 11.17 0.76
N THR A 7 2.56 11.21 1.02
CA THR A 7 3.21 10.35 2.01
C THR A 7 2.64 10.53 3.41
N LEU A 8 2.29 11.76 3.83
CA LEU A 8 1.65 12.03 5.12
C LEU A 8 0.24 11.45 5.21
N ALA A 9 -0.47 11.42 4.09
CA ALA A 9 -1.83 10.92 3.99
C ALA A 9 -1.89 9.42 3.66
N SER A 10 -0.74 8.74 3.58
CA SER A 10 -0.69 7.31 3.28
C SER A 10 -1.40 6.49 4.35
N THR A 11 -2.11 5.46 3.90
CA THR A 11 -2.73 4.46 4.79
C THR A 11 -1.73 3.70 5.64
N ALA A 12 -0.47 3.66 5.18
CA ALA A 12 0.62 2.89 5.79
C ALA A 12 0.28 1.41 6.04
N MET A 13 -0.60 0.85 5.21
CA MET A 13 -0.83 -0.59 5.10
C MET A 13 0.19 -1.13 4.12
N ILE A 14 1.25 -1.71 4.65
CA ILE A 14 2.32 -2.33 3.86
C ILE A 14 1.96 -3.80 3.75
N GLN A 15 1.37 -4.18 2.64
CA GLN A 15 0.88 -5.55 2.44
C GLN A 15 1.35 -6.12 1.10
N HIS A 16 1.43 -7.44 1.03
CA HIS A 16 1.85 -8.11 -0.19
C HIS A 16 0.71 -8.32 -1.17
N GLU A 17 -0.51 -8.26 -0.70
CA GLU A 17 -1.69 -8.39 -1.54
C GLU A 17 -1.76 -7.25 -2.54
N ILE A 18 -1.89 -7.63 -3.81
CA ILE A 18 -2.09 -6.71 -4.94
C ILE A 18 -3.59 -6.56 -5.14
N ASP A 19 -4.05 -5.41 -5.60
CA ASP A 19 -5.49 -5.13 -5.81
C ASP A 19 -6.23 -6.14 -6.68
N VAL A 20 -5.51 -6.83 -7.56
CA VAL A 20 -6.05 -7.93 -8.35
C VAL A 20 -5.72 -9.27 -7.69
N PRO A 21 -6.71 -10.04 -7.22
CA PRO A 21 -6.49 -11.36 -6.61
C PRO A 21 -5.65 -12.28 -7.49
N LEU A 22 -4.84 -13.14 -6.87
CA LEU A 22 -3.90 -14.00 -7.60
C LEU A 22 -4.60 -14.92 -8.61
N HIS A 23 -5.73 -15.52 -8.24
CA HIS A 23 -6.50 -16.37 -9.15
C HIS A 23 -7.05 -15.62 -10.36
N VAL A 24 -7.38 -14.33 -10.22
CA VAL A 24 -7.81 -13.45 -11.30
C VAL A 24 -6.63 -13.03 -12.16
N LEU A 25 -5.53 -12.63 -11.54
CA LEU A 25 -4.31 -12.24 -12.23
C LEU A 25 -3.74 -13.41 -13.05
N ALA A 26 -3.78 -14.63 -12.50
CA ALA A 26 -3.35 -15.85 -13.19
C ALA A 26 -4.09 -16.09 -14.51
N ARG A 27 -5.38 -15.77 -14.57
CA ARG A 27 -6.17 -15.85 -15.82
C ARG A 27 -5.77 -14.77 -16.83
N LYS A 28 -5.31 -13.60 -16.37
CA LYS A 28 -4.94 -12.47 -17.25
C LYS A 28 -3.55 -12.62 -17.85
N ILE A 29 -2.56 -13.07 -17.08
CA ILE A 29 -1.15 -13.06 -17.48
C ILE A 29 -0.45 -14.42 -17.41
N GLY A 30 -1.18 -15.48 -17.05
CA GLY A 30 -0.67 -16.82 -16.82
C GLY A 30 -0.23 -17.07 -15.37
N ALA A 31 -0.43 -18.30 -14.89
CA ALA A 31 -0.26 -18.68 -13.49
C ALA A 31 1.16 -18.40 -12.95
N GLU A 32 2.20 -18.79 -13.70
CA GLU A 32 3.60 -18.62 -13.25
C GLU A 32 4.00 -17.15 -13.15
N LYS A 33 3.60 -16.31 -14.11
CA LYS A 33 3.90 -14.87 -14.05
C LYS A 33 3.18 -14.20 -12.88
N ALA A 34 1.92 -14.55 -12.66
CA ALA A 34 1.12 -14.04 -11.55
C ALA A 34 1.70 -14.47 -10.19
N ALA A 35 2.00 -15.76 -10.02
CA ALA A 35 2.62 -16.29 -8.81
C ALA A 35 3.98 -15.63 -8.53
N ARG A 36 4.80 -15.40 -9.55
CA ARG A 36 6.07 -14.70 -9.41
C ARG A 36 5.89 -13.25 -8.96
N ALA A 37 4.90 -12.51 -9.50
CA ALA A 37 4.61 -11.15 -9.07
C ALA A 37 4.20 -11.11 -7.59
N TRP A 38 3.32 -11.99 -7.16
CA TRP A 38 2.86 -12.10 -5.79
C TRP A 38 3.98 -12.50 -4.80
N ARG A 39 4.82 -13.49 -5.16
CA ARG A 39 5.99 -13.86 -4.33
C ARG A 39 6.98 -12.71 -4.20
N ARG A 40 7.19 -11.92 -5.27
CA ARG A 40 8.02 -10.71 -5.20
C ARG A 40 7.42 -9.64 -4.31
N SER A 41 6.11 -9.46 -4.34
CA SER A 41 5.41 -8.54 -3.44
C SER A 41 5.60 -8.96 -1.97
N ALA A 42 5.38 -10.24 -1.65
CA ALA A 42 5.60 -10.75 -0.29
C ALA A 42 7.05 -10.54 0.17
N ARG A 43 8.03 -10.84 -0.69
CA ARG A 43 9.44 -10.61 -0.40
C ARG A 43 9.76 -9.12 -0.21
N ALA A 44 9.15 -8.24 -0.99
CA ALA A 44 9.39 -6.79 -0.89
C ALA A 44 8.96 -6.22 0.47
N VAL A 45 7.88 -6.73 1.06
CA VAL A 45 7.46 -6.33 2.41
C VAL A 45 8.53 -6.71 3.44
N GLU A 46 9.04 -7.93 3.37
CA GLU A 46 10.08 -8.40 4.31
C GLU A 46 11.41 -7.68 4.06
N ASP A 47 11.82 -7.50 2.81
CA ASP A 47 13.05 -6.78 2.46
C ASP A 47 12.98 -5.32 2.96
N LEU A 48 11.81 -4.67 2.88
CA LEU A 48 11.60 -3.32 3.42
C LEU A 48 11.74 -3.31 4.94
N ARG A 49 11.11 -4.26 5.65
CA ARG A 49 11.19 -4.39 7.09
C ARG A 49 12.64 -4.54 7.57
N LEU A 50 13.36 -5.48 6.96
CA LEU A 50 14.78 -5.71 7.26
C LEU A 50 15.66 -4.51 6.94
N ARG A 51 15.36 -3.77 5.89
CA ARG A 51 16.09 -2.55 5.54
C ARG A 51 15.90 -1.44 6.56
N VAL A 52 14.66 -1.21 6.97
CA VAL A 52 14.32 -0.23 8.03
C VAL A 52 15.05 -0.58 9.32
N GLU A 53 15.06 -1.84 9.71
CA GLU A 53 15.76 -2.36 10.88
C GLU A 53 17.28 -2.13 10.79
N ARG A 54 17.92 -2.57 9.68
CA ARG A 54 19.37 -2.41 9.43
C ARG A 54 19.83 -0.95 9.40
N LEU A 55 18.95 -0.05 8.98
CA LEU A 55 19.25 1.39 8.95
C LEU A 55 18.94 2.08 10.27
N GLY A 56 18.42 1.36 11.26
CA GLY A 56 18.06 1.92 12.57
C GLY A 56 16.97 2.99 12.49
N ILE A 57 16.04 2.88 11.52
CA ILE A 57 14.99 3.88 11.32
C ILE A 57 13.86 3.63 12.31
N ASN A 58 13.68 4.55 13.24
CA ASN A 58 12.57 4.50 14.18
C ASN A 58 11.29 5.08 13.52
N CYS A 59 10.50 4.20 12.94
CA CYS A 59 9.23 4.53 12.28
C CYS A 59 8.05 3.67 12.75
N ALA A 60 8.16 3.07 13.92
CA ALA A 60 7.16 2.16 14.48
C ALA A 60 6.75 1.04 13.51
N MET A 61 7.70 0.54 12.71
CA MET A 61 7.46 -0.60 11.83
C MET A 61 7.09 -1.83 12.65
N THR A 62 5.93 -2.39 12.37
CA THR A 62 5.37 -3.55 13.09
C THR A 62 4.84 -4.56 12.09
N ALA A 63 5.26 -5.83 12.24
CA ALA A 63 4.69 -6.92 11.46
C ALA A 63 3.20 -7.10 11.77
N LYS A 64 2.42 -7.38 10.74
CA LYS A 64 0.97 -7.58 10.80
C LYS A 64 0.58 -8.79 9.96
N GLN A 65 -0.59 -9.34 10.24
CA GLN A 65 -1.32 -10.19 9.31
C GLN A 65 -2.34 -9.37 8.54
N ALA A 66 -2.70 -9.79 7.35
CA ALA A 66 -3.84 -9.25 6.62
C ALA A 66 -5.08 -10.11 6.88
N LEU A 67 -6.22 -9.46 7.05
CA LEU A 67 -7.55 -10.09 7.09
C LEU A 67 -8.36 -9.56 5.91
N TYR A 68 -8.47 -10.35 4.85
CA TYR A 68 -9.21 -10.03 3.65
C TYR A 68 -10.62 -10.59 3.72
N LEU A 69 -11.60 -9.74 3.92
CA LEU A 69 -13.00 -10.09 4.15
C LEU A 69 -13.75 -10.29 2.85
N ALA A 70 -14.63 -11.28 2.78
CA ALA A 70 -15.57 -11.42 1.69
C ALA A 70 -16.48 -10.18 1.58
N GLY A 71 -16.67 -9.70 0.36
CA GLY A 71 -17.43 -8.52 0.02
C GLY A 71 -18.37 -8.72 -1.17
N ASN A 72 -18.78 -7.60 -1.78
CA ASN A 72 -19.70 -7.62 -2.92
C ASN A 72 -19.04 -8.00 -4.25
N GLU A 73 -17.72 -7.86 -4.37
CA GLU A 73 -16.97 -8.19 -5.57
C GLU A 73 -16.49 -9.66 -5.56
N TYR A 74 -15.92 -10.09 -4.42
CA TYR A 74 -15.49 -11.47 -4.21
C TYR A 74 -16.10 -12.03 -2.92
N GLY A 75 -17.07 -12.93 -3.08
CA GLY A 75 -17.69 -13.64 -1.97
C GLY A 75 -16.87 -14.85 -1.51
N SER A 76 -17.42 -15.59 -0.55
CA SER A 76 -16.80 -16.75 0.11
C SER A 76 -16.14 -17.76 -0.85
N ARG A 77 -16.85 -18.18 -1.91
CA ARG A 77 -16.30 -19.15 -2.88
C ARG A 77 -15.08 -18.61 -3.63
N ALA A 78 -15.10 -17.34 -4.02
CA ALA A 78 -13.97 -16.72 -4.70
C ALA A 78 -12.75 -16.60 -3.75
N LEU A 79 -12.96 -16.25 -2.49
CA LEU A 79 -11.90 -16.20 -1.48
C LEU A 79 -11.33 -17.59 -1.17
N GLN A 80 -12.15 -18.63 -1.17
CA GLN A 80 -11.67 -20.00 -1.01
C GLN A 80 -10.75 -20.40 -2.18
N THR A 81 -11.14 -20.08 -3.41
CA THR A 81 -10.31 -20.28 -4.60
C THR A 81 -9.02 -19.47 -4.53
N GLU A 82 -9.10 -18.21 -4.07
CA GLU A 82 -7.93 -17.35 -3.91
C GLU A 82 -6.94 -17.91 -2.89
N ALA A 83 -7.42 -18.33 -1.72
CA ALA A 83 -6.56 -18.92 -0.69
C ALA A 83 -5.84 -20.18 -1.20
N GLN A 84 -6.56 -21.05 -1.91
CA GLN A 84 -5.97 -22.24 -2.53
C GLN A 84 -4.91 -21.86 -3.57
N THR A 85 -5.20 -20.89 -4.44
CA THR A 85 -4.26 -20.43 -5.47
C THR A 85 -3.00 -19.80 -4.84
N ARG A 86 -3.14 -19.04 -3.76
CA ARG A 86 -2.01 -18.50 -2.98
C ARG A 86 -1.16 -19.62 -2.39
N HIS A 87 -1.80 -20.62 -1.81
CA HIS A 87 -1.11 -21.78 -1.23
C HIS A 87 -0.31 -22.54 -2.29
N GLU A 88 -0.90 -22.82 -3.46
CA GLU A 88 -0.22 -23.44 -4.60
C GLU A 88 0.97 -22.61 -5.12
N ALA A 89 0.89 -21.29 -4.99
CA ALA A 89 1.99 -20.38 -5.29
C ALA A 89 3.06 -20.28 -4.20
N GLY A 90 2.91 -21.03 -3.09
CA GLY A 90 3.83 -21.00 -1.94
C GLY A 90 3.66 -19.76 -1.04
N ILE A 91 2.49 -19.15 -1.04
CA ILE A 91 2.13 -18.00 -0.20
C ILE A 91 1.14 -18.49 0.87
N ALA A 92 1.52 -18.35 2.15
CA ALA A 92 0.66 -18.71 3.27
C ALA A 92 -0.61 -17.87 3.28
N ALA A 93 -1.76 -18.53 3.21
CA ALA A 93 -3.07 -17.91 3.22
C ALA A 93 -4.13 -18.90 3.70
N ASP A 94 -4.74 -18.63 4.84
CA ASP A 94 -5.73 -19.49 5.47
C ASP A 94 -7.14 -18.96 5.18
N TYR A 95 -7.96 -19.77 4.54
CA TYR A 95 -9.36 -19.44 4.35
C TYR A 95 -10.16 -19.74 5.62
N LEU A 96 -10.98 -18.77 6.04
CA LEU A 96 -11.94 -18.88 7.13
C LEU A 96 -13.35 -18.82 6.57
N ASN A 97 -14.18 -19.81 6.88
CA ASN A 97 -15.62 -19.73 6.63
C ASN A 97 -16.32 -18.78 7.62
N ALA A 98 -17.60 -18.53 7.43
CA ALA A 98 -18.37 -17.60 8.26
C ALA A 98 -18.33 -17.97 9.77
N ALA A 99 -18.40 -19.26 10.11
CA ALA A 99 -18.38 -19.72 11.51
C ALA A 99 -17.01 -19.48 12.14
N ALA A 100 -15.92 -19.87 11.48
CA ALA A 100 -14.55 -19.66 11.96
C ALA A 100 -14.22 -18.17 12.08
N LEU A 101 -14.72 -17.33 11.15
CA LEU A 101 -14.53 -15.88 11.21
C LEU A 101 -15.27 -15.27 12.40
N GLN A 102 -16.50 -15.69 12.64
CA GLN A 102 -17.29 -15.24 13.79
C GLN A 102 -16.64 -15.65 15.11
N ASP A 103 -16.19 -16.90 15.21
CA ASP A 103 -15.56 -17.42 16.43
C ASP A 103 -14.23 -16.71 16.74
N ARG A 104 -13.36 -16.57 15.74
CA ARG A 104 -12.02 -16.00 15.94
C ARG A 104 -11.99 -14.48 16.06
N PHE A 105 -12.84 -13.77 15.33
CA PHE A 105 -12.78 -12.32 15.19
C PHE A 105 -14.06 -11.58 15.60
N GLY A 106 -15.17 -12.29 15.84
CA GLY A 106 -16.47 -11.68 16.11
C GLY A 106 -17.07 -10.94 14.92
N LEU A 107 -16.63 -11.26 13.68
CA LEU A 107 -17.04 -10.59 12.48
C LEU A 107 -18.08 -11.39 11.68
N SER A 108 -19.16 -10.73 11.25
CA SER A 108 -20.22 -11.32 10.44
C SER A 108 -19.98 -11.04 8.96
N ARG A 109 -19.26 -11.97 8.27
CA ARG A 109 -19.08 -12.00 6.82
C ARG A 109 -19.15 -13.46 6.35
N THR A 110 -19.31 -13.67 5.06
CA THR A 110 -19.46 -15.03 4.49
C THR A 110 -18.16 -15.82 4.46
N GLY A 111 -17.02 -15.16 4.64
CA GLY A 111 -15.69 -15.77 4.74
C GLY A 111 -14.60 -14.71 4.74
N ALA A 112 -13.36 -15.15 4.95
CA ALA A 112 -12.16 -14.30 4.91
C ALA A 112 -10.92 -15.11 4.54
N ILE A 113 -9.84 -14.39 4.20
CA ILE A 113 -8.49 -14.96 4.13
C ILE A 113 -7.64 -14.27 5.19
N VAL A 114 -6.90 -15.06 5.97
CA VAL A 114 -5.80 -14.59 6.82
C VAL A 114 -4.49 -14.87 6.10
N SER A 115 -3.64 -13.87 5.96
CA SER A 115 -2.32 -14.03 5.35
C SER A 115 -1.23 -13.28 6.12
N ASP A 116 0.00 -13.79 6.03
CA ASP A 116 1.19 -13.17 6.59
C ASP A 116 1.77 -12.10 5.62
N PHE A 117 3.00 -11.67 5.89
CA PHE A 117 3.76 -10.73 5.07
C PHE A 117 3.10 -9.35 4.91
N SER A 118 2.61 -8.82 6.02
CA SER A 118 2.09 -7.47 6.10
C SER A 118 2.78 -6.71 7.22
N ALA A 119 2.76 -5.40 7.15
CA ALA A 119 3.32 -4.51 8.17
C ALA A 119 2.57 -3.18 8.20
N SER A 120 2.73 -2.46 9.28
CA SER A 120 2.37 -1.04 9.35
C SER A 120 3.56 -0.24 9.85
N ALA A 121 3.63 1.04 9.47
CA ALA A 121 4.66 1.95 9.91
C ALA A 121 4.13 3.39 9.98
N ASN A 122 4.91 4.30 10.51
CA ASN A 122 4.71 5.73 10.29
C ASN A 122 5.40 6.12 8.97
N PRO A 123 4.65 6.44 7.90
CA PRO A 123 5.23 6.65 6.58
C PRO A 123 6.13 7.90 6.52
N ALA A 124 5.79 8.95 7.27
CA ALA A 124 6.60 10.16 7.33
C ALA A 124 7.96 9.90 7.98
N GLN A 125 7.97 9.22 9.13
CA GLN A 125 9.22 8.87 9.83
C GLN A 125 10.06 7.89 8.99
N MET A 126 9.43 6.91 8.33
CA MET A 126 10.12 5.97 7.46
C MET A 126 10.78 6.70 6.28
N THR A 127 10.05 7.55 5.59
CA THR A 127 10.57 8.30 4.43
C THR A 127 11.70 9.26 4.86
N ALA A 128 11.52 10.01 5.94
CA ALA A 128 12.57 10.89 6.46
C ALA A 128 13.82 10.11 6.88
N GLY A 129 13.65 8.92 7.47
CA GLY A 129 14.76 8.03 7.82
C GLY A 129 15.49 7.50 6.59
N LEU A 130 14.77 7.07 5.56
CA LEU A 130 15.35 6.60 4.30
C LEU A 130 16.09 7.72 3.56
N LEU A 131 15.54 8.94 3.52
CA LEU A 131 16.21 10.10 2.94
C LEU A 131 17.51 10.43 3.67
N ARG A 132 17.50 10.49 4.99
CA ARG A 132 18.73 10.70 5.77
C ARG A 132 19.77 9.61 5.50
N ALA A 133 19.36 8.39 5.42
CA ALA A 133 20.25 7.26 5.12
C ALA A 133 20.81 7.32 3.68
N ALA A 134 20.05 7.82 2.72
CA ALA A 134 20.50 8.05 1.36
C ALA A 134 21.52 9.19 1.29
N MET A 135 21.21 10.33 1.94
CA MET A 135 22.11 11.49 2.01
C MET A 135 23.44 11.14 2.67
N ALA A 136 23.42 10.34 3.72
CA ALA A 136 24.64 9.84 4.36
C ALA A 136 25.51 8.95 3.44
N ARG A 137 24.95 8.51 2.30
CA ARG A 137 25.62 7.72 1.25
C ARG A 137 25.94 8.52 -0.01
N GLY A 138 25.81 9.85 0.05
CA GLY A 138 26.13 10.76 -1.05
C GLY A 138 24.96 11.12 -1.96
N ALA A 139 23.72 10.78 -1.60
CA ALA A 139 22.57 11.33 -2.32
C ALA A 139 22.39 12.81 -1.98
N GLU A 140 22.05 13.61 -2.96
CA GLU A 140 21.70 15.02 -2.79
C GLU A 140 20.18 15.17 -2.81
N LEU A 141 19.67 15.99 -1.91
CA LEU A 141 18.28 16.41 -1.84
C LEU A 141 18.19 17.88 -2.16
N VAL A 142 17.51 18.21 -3.25
CA VAL A 142 17.31 19.59 -3.68
C VAL A 142 15.82 19.92 -3.63
N SER A 143 15.47 20.92 -2.83
CA SER A 143 14.08 21.37 -2.63
C SER A 143 14.09 22.85 -2.19
N PRO A 144 13.11 23.66 -2.64
CA PRO A 144 12.07 23.33 -3.62
C PRO A 144 12.60 23.44 -5.05
N VAL A 145 12.40 22.43 -5.88
CA VAL A 145 12.68 22.47 -7.32
C VAL A 145 11.60 21.69 -8.04
N GLU A 146 10.99 22.31 -9.04
CA GLU A 146 10.02 21.67 -9.92
C GLU A 146 10.69 21.26 -11.23
N VAL A 147 10.57 19.98 -11.59
CA VAL A 147 10.95 19.47 -12.91
C VAL A 147 9.80 19.70 -13.86
N THR A 148 10.02 20.50 -14.90
CA THR A 148 8.98 20.96 -15.84
C THR A 148 8.98 20.20 -17.15
N ASP A 149 10.13 19.62 -17.55
CA ASP A 149 10.24 18.86 -18.79
C ASP A 149 11.35 17.80 -18.71
N VAL A 150 11.24 16.78 -19.56
CA VAL A 150 12.17 15.64 -19.66
C VAL A 150 12.43 15.31 -21.12
N GLU A 151 13.70 15.24 -21.49
CA GLU A 151 14.14 14.86 -22.83
C GLU A 151 15.16 13.73 -22.76
N GLU A 152 14.93 12.64 -23.52
CA GLU A 152 15.91 11.57 -23.69
C GLU A 152 16.85 11.90 -24.86
N ARG A 153 18.16 11.87 -24.60
CA ARG A 153 19.20 12.09 -25.61
C ARG A 153 20.26 10.98 -25.57
N GLY A 154 20.05 9.95 -26.36
CA GLY A 154 20.93 8.77 -26.39
C GLY A 154 20.93 8.04 -25.06
N GLU A 155 22.08 7.97 -24.38
CA GLU A 155 22.22 7.32 -23.08
C GLU A 155 22.00 8.26 -21.89
N THR A 156 21.59 9.49 -22.14
CA THR A 156 21.36 10.51 -21.09
C THR A 156 19.95 11.03 -21.11
N VAL A 157 19.48 11.47 -19.96
CA VAL A 157 18.21 12.17 -19.78
C VAL A 157 18.49 13.58 -19.30
N ILE A 158 17.88 14.56 -19.95
CA ILE A 158 17.96 15.97 -19.57
C ILE A 158 16.65 16.37 -18.93
N LEU A 159 16.74 16.97 -17.75
CA LEU A 159 15.60 17.51 -17.01
C LEU A 159 15.66 19.04 -17.03
N ALA A 160 14.59 19.69 -17.40
CA ALA A 160 14.42 21.12 -17.23
C ALA A 160 13.71 21.43 -15.91
N THR A 161 14.08 22.52 -15.27
CA THR A 161 13.48 22.97 -14.02
C THR A 161 12.81 24.34 -14.18
N SER A 162 11.86 24.63 -13.30
CA SER A 162 11.18 25.93 -13.24
C SER A 162 12.12 27.12 -13.05
N GLU A 163 13.32 26.88 -12.51
CA GLU A 163 14.36 27.91 -12.35
C GLU A 163 15.24 28.10 -13.62
N GLY A 164 14.94 27.39 -14.70
CA GLY A 164 15.68 27.43 -15.95
C GLY A 164 17.00 26.63 -15.93
N ARG A 165 17.28 25.87 -14.88
CA ARG A 165 18.44 24.99 -14.81
C ARG A 165 18.16 23.69 -15.55
N LEU A 166 19.20 23.12 -16.15
CA LEU A 166 19.17 21.80 -16.76
C LEU A 166 19.97 20.83 -15.88
N LEU A 167 19.40 19.65 -15.66
CA LEU A 167 20.07 18.54 -15.00
C LEU A 167 20.26 17.40 -16.02
N THR A 168 21.41 16.76 -15.98
CA THR A 168 21.71 15.60 -16.84
C THR A 168 21.94 14.36 -15.98
N ALA A 169 21.27 13.27 -16.31
CA ALA A 169 21.37 12.01 -15.60
C ALA A 169 21.43 10.83 -16.58
N GLY A 170 22.05 9.72 -16.18
CA GLY A 170 21.98 8.46 -16.92
C GLY A 170 20.61 7.77 -16.79
N HIS A 171 19.97 7.96 -15.64
CA HIS A 171 18.65 7.36 -15.36
C HIS A 171 17.81 8.34 -14.53
N VAL A 172 16.51 8.33 -14.75
CA VAL A 172 15.54 9.12 -13.98
C VAL A 172 14.43 8.20 -13.49
N VAL A 173 14.07 8.31 -12.22
CA VAL A 173 12.96 7.60 -11.62
C VAL A 173 11.92 8.60 -11.13
N PHE A 174 10.72 8.54 -11.71
CA PHE A 174 9.62 9.42 -11.34
C PHE A 174 8.84 8.82 -10.16
N CYS A 175 8.94 9.46 -9.00
CA CYS A 175 8.22 9.11 -7.78
C CYS A 175 7.25 10.24 -7.39
N THR A 176 6.56 10.81 -8.35
CA THR A 176 5.76 12.03 -8.25
C THR A 176 4.37 11.83 -7.64
N GLY A 177 4.00 10.58 -7.34
CA GLY A 177 2.67 10.28 -6.79
C GLY A 177 1.58 10.60 -7.81
N TYR A 178 0.70 11.54 -7.47
CA TYR A 178 -0.43 11.95 -8.33
C TYR A 178 -0.13 13.16 -9.22
N GLU A 179 1.08 13.67 -9.19
CA GLU A 179 1.53 14.77 -10.03
C GLU A 179 2.32 14.22 -11.21
N PHE A 180 1.75 14.34 -12.42
CA PHE A 180 2.33 13.79 -13.63
C PHE A 180 2.91 14.90 -14.50
N LEU A 181 4.11 14.66 -15.03
CA LEU A 181 4.60 15.43 -16.16
C LEU A 181 3.72 15.16 -17.40
N LYS A 182 3.58 16.15 -18.27
CA LYS A 182 2.76 16.03 -19.50
C LYS A 182 3.12 14.80 -20.33
N VAL A 183 4.40 14.45 -20.40
CA VAL A 183 4.89 13.26 -21.12
C VAL A 183 4.35 11.93 -20.53
N MET A 184 3.93 11.93 -19.27
CA MET A 184 3.39 10.77 -18.56
C MET A 184 1.86 10.77 -18.48
N GLU A 185 1.19 11.84 -18.90
CA GLU A 185 -0.27 11.91 -18.90
C GLU A 185 -0.86 10.85 -19.84
N SER A 186 -1.92 10.20 -19.39
CA SER A 186 -2.65 9.22 -20.17
C SER A 186 -4.15 9.39 -19.94
N PRO A 187 -4.97 9.31 -21.00
CA PRO A 187 -6.43 9.43 -20.88
C PRO A 187 -7.07 8.32 -20.03
N VAL A 188 -6.33 7.26 -19.74
CA VAL A 188 -6.79 6.17 -18.84
C VAL A 188 -6.47 6.45 -17.37
N HIS A 189 -5.66 7.47 -17.06
CA HIS A 189 -5.40 7.87 -15.68
C HIS A 189 -6.60 8.63 -15.12
N ARG A 190 -7.09 8.16 -13.97
CA ARG A 190 -8.15 8.82 -13.23
C ARG A 190 -7.72 8.94 -11.78
N ILE A 191 -7.64 10.17 -11.28
CA ILE A 191 -7.38 10.45 -9.87
C ILE A 191 -8.73 10.49 -9.16
N ILE A 192 -8.87 9.70 -8.12
CA ILE A 192 -10.05 9.68 -7.24
C ILE A 192 -9.61 9.99 -5.81
N SER A 193 -10.49 10.66 -5.08
CA SER A 193 -10.24 10.96 -3.67
C SER A 193 -10.52 9.77 -2.79
N THR A 194 -9.66 9.55 -1.79
CA THR A 194 -9.88 8.59 -0.70
C THR A 194 -10.22 9.36 0.57
N TRP A 195 -11.23 8.90 1.29
CA TRP A 195 -11.60 9.47 2.58
C TRP A 195 -10.92 8.70 3.70
N ALA A 196 -10.33 9.43 4.65
CA ALA A 196 -9.69 8.87 5.82
C ALA A 196 -10.45 9.31 7.09
N LEU A 197 -10.72 8.35 7.95
CA LEU A 197 -11.36 8.57 9.25
C LEU A 197 -10.45 8.01 10.34
N ALA A 198 -10.29 8.76 11.43
CA ALA A 198 -9.60 8.29 12.62
C ALA A 198 -10.56 8.32 13.81
N SER A 199 -10.57 7.25 14.59
CA SER A 199 -11.33 7.21 15.83
C SER A 199 -10.75 8.20 16.86
N ARG A 200 -11.50 8.48 17.92
CA ARG A 200 -10.92 9.09 19.12
C ARG A 200 -9.86 8.15 19.69
N PRO A 201 -8.86 8.70 20.45
CA PRO A 201 -7.91 7.86 21.18
C PRO A 201 -8.65 6.89 22.11
N ASP A 202 -8.07 5.74 22.34
CA ASP A 202 -8.49 4.78 23.36
C ASP A 202 -9.96 4.31 23.27
N MET A 203 -10.56 4.40 22.07
CA MET A 203 -11.85 3.76 21.85
C MET A 203 -11.73 2.24 22.01
N ALA A 204 -12.72 1.65 22.69
CA ALA A 204 -12.81 0.20 22.84
C ALA A 204 -12.77 -0.48 21.46
N ARG A 205 -11.87 -1.43 21.30
CA ARG A 205 -11.69 -2.22 20.09
C ARG A 205 -11.29 -3.66 20.45
N PRO A 206 -11.54 -4.61 19.55
CA PRO A 206 -11.07 -5.98 19.76
C PRO A 206 -9.54 -6.03 19.83
N GLY A 207 -8.98 -6.77 20.78
CA GLY A 207 -7.53 -6.89 20.98
C GLY A 207 -6.79 -7.47 19.77
N TRP A 208 -7.45 -8.34 19.00
CA TRP A 208 -6.86 -8.94 17.80
C TRP A 208 -6.53 -7.89 16.73
N LEU A 209 -7.24 -6.76 16.68
CA LEU A 209 -7.06 -5.74 15.65
C LEU A 209 -5.65 -5.13 15.64
N ASP A 210 -4.97 -5.14 16.78
CA ASP A 210 -3.59 -4.65 16.85
C ASP A 210 -2.59 -5.49 16.04
N GLY A 211 -2.94 -6.74 15.75
CA GLY A 211 -2.14 -7.64 14.91
C GLY A 211 -2.48 -7.63 13.42
N PHE A 212 -3.54 -6.91 13.01
CA PHE A 212 -4.10 -7.07 11.67
C PHE A 212 -4.22 -5.77 10.88
N LEU A 213 -4.08 -5.92 9.55
CA LEU A 213 -4.58 -4.99 8.54
C LEU A 213 -5.86 -5.61 7.98
N VAL A 214 -6.97 -4.90 8.02
CA VAL A 214 -8.26 -5.44 7.58
C VAL A 214 -8.72 -4.71 6.32
N TRP A 215 -9.16 -5.46 5.31
CA TRP A 215 -9.71 -4.90 4.08
C TRP A 215 -10.76 -5.82 3.45
N GLU A 216 -11.59 -5.28 2.57
CA GLU A 216 -12.75 -5.97 2.01
C GLU A 216 -12.60 -6.24 0.52
N ALA A 217 -13.13 -7.38 0.08
CA ALA A 217 -13.30 -7.74 -1.31
C ALA A 217 -14.54 -7.04 -1.91
N SER A 218 -14.57 -5.73 -1.87
CA SER A 218 -15.71 -4.91 -2.29
C SER A 218 -15.28 -3.77 -3.21
N ASP A 219 -16.19 -3.26 -4.01
CA ASP A 219 -16.06 -1.99 -4.71
C ASP A 219 -17.31 -1.15 -4.42
N PRO A 220 -17.18 0.02 -3.78
CA PRO A 220 -15.98 0.53 -3.11
C PRO A 220 -15.63 -0.31 -1.87
N TYR A 221 -14.36 -0.40 -1.53
CA TYR A 221 -13.89 -1.19 -0.39
C TYR A 221 -13.54 -0.33 0.82
N LEU A 222 -13.73 -0.92 1.98
CA LEU A 222 -13.29 -0.39 3.26
C LEU A 222 -12.02 -1.11 3.70
N TYR A 223 -11.07 -0.36 4.24
CA TYR A 223 -9.91 -0.93 4.90
C TYR A 223 -9.54 -0.13 6.14
N PHE A 224 -9.01 -0.81 7.15
CA PHE A 224 -8.69 -0.19 8.41
C PHE A 224 -7.57 -0.91 9.16
N ARG A 225 -6.95 -0.19 10.07
CA ARG A 225 -5.91 -0.68 10.97
C ARG A 225 -5.86 0.14 12.25
N THR A 226 -5.12 -0.36 13.22
CA THR A 226 -4.75 0.45 14.37
C THR A 226 -3.58 1.39 14.03
N ALA A 227 -3.55 2.53 14.69
CA ALA A 227 -2.50 3.54 14.62
C ALA A 227 -2.02 3.92 16.02
N SER A 228 -0.95 4.69 16.10
CA SER A 228 -0.43 5.21 17.36
C SER A 228 -1.49 5.96 18.17
N GLY A 229 -1.34 5.99 19.50
CA GLY A 229 -2.30 6.63 20.40
C GLY A 229 -3.65 5.91 20.51
N GLY A 230 -3.68 4.57 20.32
CA GLY A 230 -4.89 3.78 20.51
C GLY A 230 -6.03 4.06 19.52
N ARG A 231 -5.72 4.67 18.38
CA ARG A 231 -6.71 5.00 17.34
C ARG A 231 -6.89 3.85 16.35
N THR A 232 -8.10 3.73 15.81
CA THR A 232 -8.37 2.98 14.59
C THR A 232 -8.49 3.97 13.45
N VAL A 233 -7.77 3.73 12.35
CA VAL A 233 -7.83 4.54 11.13
C VAL A 233 -8.47 3.70 10.05
N SER A 234 -9.46 4.27 9.40
CA SER A 234 -10.21 3.64 8.31
C SER A 234 -10.15 4.51 7.07
N TYR A 235 -10.14 3.88 5.92
CA TYR A 235 -10.10 4.53 4.61
C TYR A 235 -11.13 3.90 3.70
N THR A 236 -11.69 4.71 2.80
CA THR A 236 -12.63 4.24 1.79
C THR A 236 -12.64 5.16 0.59
N HIS A 237 -12.97 4.62 -0.57
CA HIS A 237 -13.23 5.37 -1.80
C HIS A 237 -14.69 5.83 -1.92
N LEU A 238 -15.50 5.62 -0.90
CA LEU A 238 -16.90 6.14 -0.86
C LEU A 238 -16.90 7.66 -0.87
N THR A 239 -17.68 8.24 -1.77
CA THR A 239 -18.15 9.61 -1.61
C THR A 239 -19.11 9.62 -0.44
N LEU A 240 -18.71 10.17 0.70
CA LEU A 240 -19.67 10.42 1.79
C LEU A 240 -20.80 11.28 1.25
N PRO A 241 -22.08 10.93 1.48
CA PRO A 241 -23.18 11.77 1.09
C PRO A 241 -23.02 13.10 1.83
N THR A 242 -22.60 14.13 1.11
CA THR A 242 -22.63 15.50 1.62
C THR A 242 -24.08 15.90 1.77
N LYS A 243 -24.67 15.70 2.94
CA LYS A 243 -25.84 16.49 3.29
C LYS A 243 -25.38 17.94 3.30
N ARG A 244 -25.78 18.69 2.27
CA ARG A 244 -25.78 20.15 2.39
C ARG A 244 -26.70 20.48 3.57
N ILE A 245 -26.13 21.02 4.63
CA ILE A 245 -26.86 21.69 5.72
C ILE A 245 -27.24 23.06 5.20
#